data_f3e9b0af9e15ecaa6b0b71cf67ce2515
#
_entry.id   f3e9b0af9e15ecaa6b0b71cf67ce2515
#
_cell.length_a   1.000
_cell.length_b   1.000
_cell.length_c   1.000
_cell.angle_alpha   90.00
_cell.angle_beta   90.00
_cell.angle_gamma   90.00
#
_symmetry.space_group_name_H-M   'P 1'
#
loop_
_entity.id
_entity.type
_entity.pdbx_description
1 polymer ?
#
loop_
_entity_poly.entity_id
_entity_poly.type
_entity_poly.pdbx_seq_one_letter_code
_entity_poly.pdbx_strand_id
1 'polypeptide(L)'
;MKIVELVLDEEDELNGIEAISIVENPAIEEDFIALKDQQVKLAEVDKEKKILMGALLIPNKPIYRQSGDEEYYIYFSRDTVLKASQKYLKSGNQKNSTLEHQMNIQGLTLVESWIKEDKVHDKSVKYGMDVPVGTWLGSVKVDNDEVWENYVKTGLVKGFSIEGYFADKAESPKDKGIKEEAEELIEKVKKIISE
;
A
#
# COMPACT_ATOMS: atom_id res chain seq x y z
N MET A 1 14.69 19.61 0.18
CA MET A 1 13.92 18.56 0.84
C MET A 1 14.19 17.24 0.12
N LYS A 2 14.58 16.20 0.83
CA LYS A 2 14.97 14.91 0.26
C LYS A 2 13.72 14.16 -0.21
N ILE A 3 13.78 13.49 -1.37
CA ILE A 3 12.73 12.60 -1.89
C ILE A 3 13.36 11.25 -2.12
N VAL A 4 12.79 10.19 -1.55
CA VAL A 4 13.33 8.84 -1.56
C VAL A 4 12.35 7.89 -2.25
N GLU A 5 12.81 7.15 -3.25
CA GLU A 5 12.05 6.03 -3.81
C GLU A 5 12.23 4.82 -2.92
N LEU A 6 11.12 4.28 -2.43
CA LEU A 6 11.11 3.00 -1.72
C LEU A 6 10.97 1.86 -2.72
N VAL A 7 11.77 0.83 -2.56
CA VAL A 7 11.79 -0.37 -3.40
C VAL A 7 11.53 -1.61 -2.56
N LEU A 8 10.98 -2.63 -3.23
CA LEU A 8 10.81 -3.94 -2.64
C LEU A 8 12.05 -4.77 -2.92
N ASP A 9 12.72 -5.26 -1.88
CA ASP A 9 13.72 -6.30 -2.01
C ASP A 9 13.01 -7.66 -2.02
N GLU A 10 13.02 -8.33 -3.15
CA GLU A 10 12.32 -9.61 -3.32
C GLU A 10 13.05 -10.77 -2.64
N GLU A 11 14.34 -10.61 -2.33
CA GLU A 11 15.18 -11.63 -1.67
C GLU A 11 15.08 -11.53 -0.13
N ASP A 12 14.64 -10.38 0.40
CA ASP A 12 14.40 -10.20 1.83
C ASP A 12 12.94 -10.56 2.17
N GLU A 13 12.76 -11.61 2.97
CA GLU A 13 11.43 -12.08 3.41
C GLU A 13 10.70 -11.04 4.26
N LEU A 14 11.43 -10.20 5.00
CA LEU A 14 10.86 -9.15 5.85
C LEU A 14 10.44 -7.90 5.06
N ASN A 15 10.89 -7.77 3.81
CA ASN A 15 10.58 -6.62 2.97
C ASN A 15 9.20 -6.77 2.34
N GLY A 16 8.36 -5.75 2.45
CA GLY A 16 7.00 -5.74 1.87
C GLY A 16 5.93 -5.30 2.85
N ILE A 17 4.68 -5.47 2.46
CA ILE A 17 3.52 -5.07 3.26
C ILE A 17 3.08 -6.25 4.13
N GLU A 18 2.97 -6.00 5.43
CA GLU A 18 2.56 -6.98 6.43
C GLU A 18 1.09 -6.87 6.79
N ALA A 19 0.55 -5.64 6.87
CA ALA A 19 -0.83 -5.38 7.27
C ALA A 19 -1.44 -4.19 6.53
N ILE A 20 -2.77 -4.16 6.49
CA ILE A 20 -3.57 -3.02 6.06
C ILE A 20 -4.22 -2.42 7.31
N SER A 21 -3.98 -1.13 7.57
CA SER A 21 -4.62 -0.38 8.63
C SER A 21 -5.84 0.37 8.10
N ILE A 22 -6.91 0.40 8.90
CA ILE A 22 -8.00 1.36 8.71
C ILE A 22 -7.72 2.57 9.59
N VAL A 23 -7.76 3.77 9.01
CA VAL A 23 -7.28 4.99 9.66
C VAL A 23 -8.21 6.18 9.43
N GLU A 24 -8.18 7.15 10.36
CA GLU A 24 -8.86 8.44 10.19
C GLU A 24 -8.17 9.29 9.10
N ASN A 25 -6.83 9.30 9.10
CA ASN A 25 -6.03 10.11 8.20
C ASN A 25 -5.10 9.21 7.35
N PRO A 26 -5.56 8.73 6.19
CA PRO A 26 -4.74 7.88 5.34
C PRO A 26 -3.52 8.64 4.79
N ALA A 27 -2.33 8.04 4.87
CA ALA A 27 -1.09 8.66 4.39
C ALA A 27 -1.11 8.96 2.88
N ILE A 28 -1.93 8.27 2.12
CA ILE A 28 -2.15 8.50 0.69
C ILE A 28 -3.25 9.53 0.40
N GLU A 29 -3.87 10.12 1.43
CA GLU A 29 -4.93 11.14 1.33
C GLU A 29 -6.13 10.75 0.44
N GLU A 30 -6.49 9.46 0.45
CA GLU A 30 -7.63 8.92 -0.29
C GLU A 30 -8.56 8.16 0.66
N ASP A 31 -9.82 8.53 0.65
CA ASP A 31 -10.84 7.87 1.46
C ASP A 31 -11.33 6.57 0.81
N PHE A 32 -11.75 5.61 1.61
CA PHE A 32 -12.43 4.43 1.11
C PHE A 32 -13.93 4.66 0.95
N ILE A 33 -14.57 3.77 0.22
CA ILE A 33 -16.02 3.77 0.01
C ILE A 33 -16.62 2.55 0.71
N ALA A 34 -17.60 2.79 1.59
CA ALA A 34 -18.42 1.72 2.13
C ALA A 34 -19.48 1.27 1.11
N LEU A 35 -19.36 0.05 0.61
CA LEU A 35 -20.31 -0.49 -0.35
C LEU A 35 -21.59 -0.93 0.34
N LYS A 36 -22.70 -0.25 0.00
CA LYS A 36 -24.05 -0.66 0.38
C LYS A 36 -24.61 -1.59 -0.69
N ASP A 37 -25.51 -2.48 -0.29
CA ASP A 37 -26.24 -3.28 -1.25
C ASP A 37 -27.06 -2.38 -2.16
N GLN A 38 -26.85 -2.48 -3.49
CA GLN A 38 -27.77 -1.87 -4.44
C GLN A 38 -29.11 -2.52 -4.23
N GLN A 39 -30.12 -1.72 -3.91
CA GLN A 39 -31.50 -2.18 -3.84
C GLN A 39 -31.92 -2.75 -5.21
N VAL A 40 -31.86 -4.06 -5.34
CA VAL A 40 -32.80 -4.74 -6.22
C VAL A 40 -34.12 -4.63 -5.49
N LYS A 41 -35.07 -3.90 -6.07
CA LYS A 41 -36.44 -3.78 -5.53
C LYS A 41 -37.10 -5.16 -5.49
N LEU A 42 -36.92 -5.90 -4.42
CA LEU A 42 -37.74 -7.03 -3.96
C LEU A 42 -37.40 -7.33 -2.52
N ALA A 43 -38.31 -6.93 -1.63
CA ALA A 43 -38.51 -7.39 -0.25
C ALA A 43 -37.30 -7.41 0.71
N GLU A 44 -37.33 -6.45 1.61
CA GLU A 44 -36.85 -6.53 3.00
C GLU A 44 -35.63 -7.41 3.29
N VAL A 45 -34.52 -6.82 3.38
CA VAL A 45 -33.51 -6.75 4.46
C VAL A 45 -32.30 -6.02 3.90
N ASP A 46 -32.14 -4.78 4.27
CA ASP A 46 -30.99 -3.92 3.96
C ASP A 46 -29.76 -4.43 4.78
N LYS A 47 -29.26 -5.60 4.42
CA LYS A 47 -28.01 -6.09 4.97
C LYS A 47 -26.87 -5.36 4.27
N GLU A 48 -26.31 -4.36 4.94
CA GLU A 48 -25.07 -3.71 4.51
C GLU A 48 -24.05 -4.79 4.18
N LYS A 49 -23.40 -4.67 3.02
CA LYS A 49 -22.37 -5.62 2.59
C LYS A 49 -21.16 -5.63 3.52
N LYS A 50 -20.99 -4.58 4.34
CA LYS A 50 -19.82 -4.37 5.20
C LYS A 50 -18.51 -4.54 4.43
N ILE A 51 -18.44 -3.92 3.25
CA ILE A 51 -17.24 -3.90 2.41
C ILE A 51 -16.78 -2.46 2.28
N LEU A 52 -15.51 -2.24 2.55
CA LEU A 52 -14.79 -1.00 2.30
C LEU A 52 -13.97 -1.18 1.04
N MET A 53 -14.07 -0.25 0.09
CA MET A 53 -13.28 -0.25 -1.14
C MET A 53 -12.45 1.03 -1.22
N GLY A 54 -11.17 0.90 -1.47
CA GLY A 54 -10.27 2.05 -1.52
C GLY A 54 -8.92 1.77 -2.13
N ALA A 55 -8.13 2.84 -2.29
CA ALA A 55 -6.74 2.74 -2.67
C ALA A 55 -5.91 2.25 -1.47
N LEU A 56 -5.01 1.31 -1.73
CA LEU A 56 -4.05 0.78 -0.75
C LEU A 56 -2.67 1.41 -0.95
N LEU A 57 -2.26 1.62 -2.22
CA LEU A 57 -1.00 2.28 -2.54
C LEU A 57 -1.08 2.98 -3.89
N ILE A 58 -0.69 4.25 -3.94
CA ILE A 58 -0.73 5.09 -5.14
C ILE A 58 0.70 5.28 -5.66
N PRO A 59 0.98 4.95 -6.94
CA PRO A 59 2.31 5.11 -7.50
C PRO A 59 2.67 6.57 -7.67
N ASN A 60 3.95 6.89 -7.41
CA ASN A 60 4.56 8.20 -7.58
C ASN A 60 3.91 9.36 -6.78
N LYS A 61 3.04 9.03 -5.82
CA LYS A 61 2.49 10.02 -4.89
C LYS A 61 3.48 10.24 -3.75
N PRO A 62 3.97 11.47 -3.53
CA PRO A 62 4.86 11.77 -2.41
C PRO A 62 4.11 11.63 -1.09
N ILE A 63 4.69 10.90 -0.15
CA ILE A 63 4.17 10.71 1.20
C ILE A 63 5.16 11.35 2.16
N TYR A 64 4.71 12.32 2.94
CA TYR A 64 5.53 12.99 3.93
C TYR A 64 5.96 12.03 5.05
N ARG A 65 7.20 12.17 5.47
CA ARG A 65 7.78 11.45 6.60
C ARG A 65 8.68 12.37 7.42
N GLN A 66 8.72 12.10 8.71
CA GLN A 66 9.61 12.78 9.64
C GLN A 66 10.33 11.73 10.50
N SER A 67 11.64 11.86 10.64
CA SER A 67 12.47 11.03 11.51
C SER A 67 13.40 11.93 12.32
N GLY A 68 13.09 12.11 13.60
CA GLY A 68 13.74 13.12 14.43
C GLY A 68 13.50 14.53 13.87
N ASP A 69 14.57 15.25 13.57
CA ASP A 69 14.53 16.59 12.97
C ASP A 69 14.59 16.57 11.43
N GLU A 70 14.72 15.41 10.82
CA GLU A 70 14.76 15.29 9.36
C GLU A 70 13.36 15.12 8.78
N GLU A 71 13.01 15.98 7.84
CA GLU A 71 11.79 15.92 7.04
C GLU A 71 12.13 15.49 5.61
N TYR A 72 11.38 14.51 5.10
CA TYR A 72 11.58 13.99 3.75
C TYR A 72 10.27 13.44 3.18
N TYR A 73 10.27 13.21 1.86
CA TYR A 73 9.18 12.50 1.19
C TYR A 73 9.65 11.14 0.73
N ILE A 74 8.74 10.17 0.79
CA ILE A 74 8.90 8.87 0.16
C ILE A 74 7.88 8.71 -0.97
N TYR A 75 8.17 7.88 -1.93
CA TYR A 75 7.21 7.44 -2.93
C TYR A 75 7.52 6.01 -3.40
N PHE A 76 6.53 5.39 -4.04
CA PHE A 76 6.64 4.06 -4.61
C PHE A 76 6.47 4.16 -6.13
N SER A 77 7.35 3.53 -6.91
CA SER A 77 7.16 3.43 -8.35
C SER A 77 6.02 2.47 -8.69
N ARG A 78 5.53 2.51 -9.94
CA ARG A 78 4.50 1.56 -10.39
C ARG A 78 4.93 0.11 -10.27
N ASP A 79 6.19 -0.18 -10.56
CA ASP A 79 6.76 -1.51 -10.42
C ASP A 79 6.75 -1.98 -8.97
N THR A 80 7.17 -1.11 -8.05
CA THR A 80 7.14 -1.39 -6.61
C THR A 80 5.71 -1.63 -6.12
N VAL A 81 4.74 -0.81 -6.54
CA VAL A 81 3.32 -0.99 -6.17
C VAL A 81 2.80 -2.35 -6.64
N LEU A 82 3.08 -2.74 -7.89
CA LEU A 82 2.68 -4.03 -8.44
C LEU A 82 3.30 -5.19 -7.66
N LYS A 83 4.61 -5.17 -7.44
CA LYS A 83 5.33 -6.21 -6.71
C LYS A 83 4.87 -6.32 -5.26
N ALA A 84 4.68 -5.20 -4.57
CA ALA A 84 4.20 -5.16 -3.19
C ALA A 84 2.79 -5.77 -3.07
N SER A 85 1.88 -5.45 -3.99
CA SER A 85 0.54 -6.03 -4.01
C SER A 85 0.55 -7.55 -4.19
N GLN A 86 1.41 -8.05 -5.08
CA GLN A 86 1.56 -9.48 -5.33
C GLN A 86 2.22 -10.21 -4.15
N LYS A 87 3.29 -9.62 -3.57
CA LYS A 87 3.96 -10.21 -2.41
C LYS A 87 3.02 -10.30 -1.21
N TYR A 88 2.23 -9.25 -0.94
CA TYR A 88 1.23 -9.24 0.12
C TYR A 88 0.25 -10.43 0.03
N LEU A 89 -0.26 -10.69 -1.17
CA LEU A 89 -1.17 -11.82 -1.41
C LEU A 89 -0.47 -13.18 -1.28
N LYS A 90 0.74 -13.31 -1.84
CA LYS A 90 1.53 -14.54 -1.77
C LYS A 90 1.93 -14.91 -0.34
N SER A 91 2.18 -13.91 0.51
CA SER A 91 2.52 -14.09 1.92
C SER A 91 1.31 -14.45 2.81
N GLY A 92 0.09 -14.45 2.26
CA GLY A 92 -1.10 -14.83 3.02
C GLY A 92 -1.60 -13.74 3.99
N ASN A 93 -1.20 -12.49 3.80
CA ASN A 93 -1.44 -11.37 4.73
C ASN A 93 -2.85 -10.75 4.62
N GLN A 94 -3.77 -11.34 3.83
CA GLN A 94 -5.10 -10.78 3.54
C GLN A 94 -5.97 -10.55 4.78
N LYS A 95 -5.65 -11.21 5.89
CA LYS A 95 -6.36 -11.09 7.18
C LYS A 95 -5.63 -10.25 8.21
N ASN A 96 -4.43 -9.78 7.88
CA ASN A 96 -3.64 -8.96 8.79
C ASN A 96 -4.12 -7.51 8.69
N SER A 97 -4.79 -7.06 9.73
CA SER A 97 -5.34 -5.71 9.77
C SER A 97 -5.14 -5.06 11.12
N THR A 98 -4.93 -3.74 11.09
CA THR A 98 -4.79 -2.93 12.30
C THR A 98 -5.76 -1.75 12.27
N LEU A 99 -5.94 -1.12 13.42
CA LEU A 99 -6.65 0.13 13.62
C LEU A 99 -5.62 1.19 14.02
N GLU A 100 -5.54 2.28 13.25
CA GLU A 100 -4.64 3.43 13.51
C GLU A 100 -3.16 3.01 13.71
N HIS A 101 -2.71 1.94 13.04
CA HIS A 101 -1.34 1.40 13.21
C HIS A 101 -0.97 1.00 14.66
N GLN A 102 -1.93 0.89 15.56
CA GLN A 102 -1.69 0.68 16.99
C GLN A 102 -2.23 -0.64 17.51
N MET A 103 -3.35 -1.08 16.96
CA MET A 103 -4.08 -2.22 17.49
C MET A 103 -4.39 -3.24 16.40
N ASN A 104 -3.95 -4.48 16.59
CA ASN A 104 -4.35 -5.58 15.73
C ASN A 104 -5.85 -5.84 15.87
N ILE A 105 -6.56 -5.89 14.75
CA ILE A 105 -7.98 -6.18 14.71
C ILE A 105 -8.27 -7.45 13.91
N GLN A 106 -9.25 -8.22 14.39
CA GLN A 106 -9.71 -9.44 13.73
C GLN A 106 -11.02 -9.19 12.99
N GLY A 107 -11.33 -10.05 12.03
CA GLY A 107 -12.58 -9.98 11.28
C GLY A 107 -12.55 -9.01 10.10
N LEU A 108 -11.37 -8.58 9.67
CA LEU A 108 -11.16 -7.87 8.41
C LEU A 108 -10.44 -8.79 7.44
N THR A 109 -10.88 -8.80 6.19
CA THR A 109 -10.25 -9.61 5.15
C THR A 109 -10.23 -8.87 3.83
N LEU A 110 -9.06 -8.75 3.21
CA LEU A 110 -8.95 -8.27 1.82
C LEU A 110 -9.54 -9.35 0.89
N VAL A 111 -10.73 -9.08 0.34
CA VAL A 111 -11.49 -10.02 -0.50
C VAL A 111 -11.36 -9.74 -1.99
N GLU A 112 -10.90 -8.56 -2.37
CA GLU A 112 -10.55 -8.17 -3.73
C GLU A 112 -9.27 -7.36 -3.71
N SER A 113 -8.42 -7.57 -4.72
CA SER A 113 -7.15 -6.87 -4.91
C SER A 113 -6.86 -6.74 -6.39
N TRP A 114 -6.64 -5.51 -6.88
CA TRP A 114 -6.31 -5.28 -8.29
C TRP A 114 -5.45 -4.02 -8.47
N ILE A 115 -4.77 -3.96 -9.60
CA ILE A 115 -4.08 -2.75 -10.07
C ILE A 115 -4.98 -2.06 -11.08
N LYS A 116 -5.18 -0.75 -10.93
CA LYS A 116 -5.91 0.05 -11.91
C LYS A 116 -5.15 0.09 -13.22
N GLU A 117 -5.72 -0.49 -14.28
CA GLU A 117 -5.09 -0.54 -15.61
C GLU A 117 -5.68 0.48 -16.59
N ASP A 118 -6.95 0.85 -16.41
CA ASP A 118 -7.69 1.74 -17.32
C ASP A 118 -8.27 2.95 -16.60
N LYS A 119 -8.19 4.13 -17.25
CA LYS A 119 -8.72 5.38 -16.67
C LYS A 119 -10.25 5.47 -16.71
N VAL A 120 -10.90 4.75 -17.63
CA VAL A 120 -12.32 4.93 -17.94
C VAL A 120 -13.14 3.71 -17.53
N HIS A 121 -12.63 2.51 -17.77
CA HIS A 121 -13.38 1.27 -17.60
C HIS A 121 -13.06 0.51 -16.32
N ASP A 122 -12.14 1.03 -15.50
CA ASP A 122 -11.80 0.39 -14.23
C ASP A 122 -12.95 0.46 -13.22
N LYS A 123 -13.06 -0.57 -12.37
CA LYS A 123 -14.08 -0.66 -11.31
C LYS A 123 -14.08 0.59 -10.41
N SER A 124 -12.91 1.16 -10.11
CA SER A 124 -12.77 2.37 -9.28
C SER A 124 -13.56 3.55 -9.84
N VAL A 125 -13.59 3.72 -11.16
CA VAL A 125 -14.32 4.79 -11.83
C VAL A 125 -15.83 4.69 -11.59
N LYS A 126 -16.37 3.46 -11.63
CA LYS A 126 -17.79 3.21 -11.35
C LYS A 126 -18.20 3.71 -9.96
N TYR A 127 -17.29 3.70 -9.01
CA TYR A 127 -17.51 4.15 -7.63
C TYR A 127 -16.99 5.57 -7.37
N GLY A 128 -16.62 6.32 -8.41
CA GLY A 128 -16.24 7.72 -8.32
C GLY A 128 -14.84 7.97 -7.74
N MET A 129 -13.96 6.96 -7.74
CA MET A 129 -12.60 7.10 -7.27
C MET A 129 -11.70 7.65 -8.38
N ASP A 130 -11.13 8.83 -8.18
CA ASP A 130 -10.19 9.48 -9.11
C ASP A 130 -8.75 9.22 -8.70
N VAL A 131 -8.28 8.01 -8.95
CA VAL A 131 -6.89 7.60 -8.68
C VAL A 131 -6.17 7.26 -9.99
N PRO A 132 -4.84 7.46 -10.07
CA PRO A 132 -4.08 7.23 -11.29
C PRO A 132 -3.99 5.74 -11.66
N VAL A 133 -3.71 5.48 -12.95
CA VAL A 133 -3.36 4.13 -13.44
C VAL A 133 -2.09 3.65 -12.76
N GLY A 134 -2.06 2.38 -12.35
CA GLY A 134 -1.00 1.78 -11.56
C GLY A 134 -1.29 1.78 -10.05
N THR A 135 -2.39 2.41 -9.59
CA THR A 135 -2.81 2.34 -8.19
C THR A 135 -3.22 0.91 -7.82
N TRP A 136 -2.73 0.45 -6.68
CA TRP A 136 -3.23 -0.76 -6.05
C TRP A 136 -4.49 -0.45 -5.26
N LEU A 137 -5.57 -1.12 -5.62
CA LEU A 137 -6.88 -0.99 -4.98
C LEU A 137 -7.29 -2.32 -4.35
N GLY A 138 -8.14 -2.23 -3.33
CA GLY A 138 -8.68 -3.40 -2.67
C GLY A 138 -10.09 -3.19 -2.14
N SER A 139 -10.77 -4.32 -1.89
CA SER A 139 -12.01 -4.36 -1.13
C SER A 139 -11.78 -5.21 0.12
N VAL A 140 -12.07 -4.63 1.27
CA VAL A 140 -11.93 -5.26 2.59
C VAL A 140 -13.31 -5.56 3.14
N LYS A 141 -13.60 -6.83 3.40
CA LYS A 141 -14.79 -7.28 4.12
C LYS A 141 -14.57 -7.07 5.62
N VAL A 142 -15.55 -6.45 6.28
CA VAL A 142 -15.52 -6.20 7.72
C VAL A 142 -16.58 -7.10 8.38
N ASP A 143 -16.15 -8.25 8.90
CA ASP A 143 -17.00 -9.18 9.64
C ASP A 143 -17.04 -8.86 11.15
N ASN A 144 -16.25 -7.88 11.60
CA ASN A 144 -16.23 -7.38 12.95
C ASN A 144 -17.29 -6.29 13.13
N ASP A 145 -18.36 -6.61 13.84
CA ASP A 145 -19.50 -5.71 14.06
C ASP A 145 -19.11 -4.48 14.90
N GLU A 146 -18.23 -4.64 15.87
CA GLU A 146 -17.74 -3.54 16.70
C GLU A 146 -16.96 -2.51 15.87
N VAL A 147 -16.07 -2.98 15.01
CA VAL A 147 -15.31 -2.11 14.09
C VAL A 147 -16.26 -1.41 13.12
N TRP A 148 -17.25 -2.14 12.58
CA TRP A 148 -18.20 -1.56 11.65
C TRP A 148 -19.05 -0.48 12.28
N GLU A 149 -19.66 -0.75 13.44
CA GLU A 149 -20.58 0.18 14.09
C GLU A 149 -19.86 1.39 14.72
N ASN A 150 -18.72 1.16 15.38
CA ASN A 150 -18.08 2.19 16.17
C ASN A 150 -17.08 3.05 15.39
N TYR A 151 -16.50 2.54 14.29
CA TYR A 151 -15.44 3.23 13.54
C TYR A 151 -15.86 3.56 12.11
N VAL A 152 -16.45 2.62 11.38
CA VAL A 152 -16.80 2.83 9.97
C VAL A 152 -18.07 3.66 9.84
N LYS A 153 -19.17 3.28 10.49
CA LYS A 153 -20.44 4.01 10.41
C LYS A 153 -20.38 5.41 10.99
N THR A 154 -19.58 5.60 12.00
CA THR A 154 -19.37 6.90 12.65
C THR A 154 -18.50 7.84 11.82
N GLY A 155 -17.79 7.32 10.80
CA GLY A 155 -16.83 8.08 10.00
C GLY A 155 -15.54 8.41 10.74
N LEU A 156 -15.25 7.72 11.85
CA LEU A 156 -13.98 7.88 12.57
C LEU A 156 -12.81 7.39 11.72
N VAL A 157 -12.98 6.33 10.95
CA VAL A 157 -11.97 5.88 9.97
C VAL A 157 -12.46 6.18 8.56
N LYS A 158 -11.56 6.64 7.67
CA LYS A 158 -11.90 7.15 6.33
C LYS A 158 -11.17 6.47 5.21
N GLY A 159 -9.98 5.92 5.48
CA GLY A 159 -9.15 5.34 4.44
C GLY A 159 -8.29 4.17 4.91
N PHE A 160 -7.53 3.64 3.95
CA PHE A 160 -6.54 2.61 4.20
C PHE A 160 -5.14 3.21 4.31
N SER A 161 -4.32 2.60 5.15
CA SER A 161 -2.88 2.80 5.20
C SER A 161 -2.19 1.44 5.23
N ILE A 162 -0.97 1.36 4.74
CA ILE A 162 -0.19 0.12 4.72
C ILE A 162 0.87 0.13 5.81
N GLU A 163 1.14 -1.04 6.36
CA GLU A 163 2.26 -1.30 7.28
C GLU A 163 3.21 -2.29 6.65
N GLY A 164 4.51 -2.03 6.74
CA GLY A 164 5.52 -2.92 6.20
C GLY A 164 6.88 -2.26 6.08
N TYR A 165 7.85 -3.03 5.61
CA TYR A 165 9.23 -2.62 5.46
C TYR A 165 9.60 -2.53 3.98
N PHE A 166 10.32 -1.46 3.63
CA PHE A 166 10.83 -1.22 2.29
C PHE A 166 12.26 -0.68 2.39
N ALA A 167 13.08 -1.02 1.43
CA ALA A 167 14.44 -0.48 1.33
C ALA A 167 14.42 0.86 0.57
N ASP A 168 15.30 1.77 0.96
CA ASP A 168 15.63 2.92 0.14
C ASP A 168 16.33 2.43 -1.14
N LYS A 169 15.99 3.00 -2.29
CA LYS A 169 16.58 2.62 -3.58
C LYS A 169 18.12 2.73 -3.57
N ALA A 170 18.65 3.73 -2.86
CA ALA A 170 20.09 3.92 -2.69
C ALA A 170 20.75 2.91 -1.72
N GLU A 171 19.97 2.15 -0.98
CA GLU A 171 20.41 1.16 0.00
C GLU A 171 20.04 -0.27 -0.39
N SER A 172 19.42 -0.46 -1.56
CA SER A 172 19.12 -1.79 -2.09
C SER A 172 20.39 -2.65 -2.11
N PRO A 173 20.38 -3.88 -1.57
CA PRO A 173 21.54 -4.78 -1.58
C PRO A 173 22.12 -4.99 -2.97
N LYS A 174 21.27 -4.99 -4.02
CA LYS A 174 21.73 -5.08 -5.42
C LYS A 174 22.53 -3.87 -5.85
N ASP A 175 22.13 -2.67 -5.42
CA ASP A 175 22.85 -1.45 -5.74
C ASP A 175 24.17 -1.34 -4.94
N LYS A 176 24.21 -1.87 -3.71
CA LYS A 176 25.47 -1.97 -2.91
C LYS A 176 26.45 -2.93 -3.56
N GLY A 177 26.01 -4.12 -3.97
CA GLY A 177 26.86 -5.10 -4.66
C GLY A 177 27.40 -4.55 -6.00
N ILE A 178 26.58 -3.91 -6.80
CA ILE A 178 27.01 -3.30 -8.08
C ILE A 178 28.00 -2.16 -7.84
N LYS A 179 27.82 -1.35 -6.78
CA LYS A 179 28.77 -0.28 -6.43
C LYS A 179 30.11 -0.85 -5.96
N GLU A 180 30.09 -1.84 -5.08
CA GLU A 180 31.32 -2.50 -4.59
C GLU A 180 32.08 -3.16 -5.74
N GLU A 181 31.43 -3.89 -6.64
CA GLU A 181 32.06 -4.47 -7.84
C GLU A 181 32.59 -3.40 -8.78
N ALA A 182 31.87 -2.27 -8.97
CA ALA A 182 32.33 -1.17 -9.80
C ALA A 182 33.54 -0.45 -9.20
N GLU A 183 33.56 -0.25 -7.89
CA GLU A 183 34.72 0.34 -7.17
C GLU A 183 35.95 -0.56 -7.24
N GLU A 184 35.80 -1.88 -7.05
CA GLU A 184 36.88 -2.85 -7.23
C GLU A 184 37.42 -2.89 -8.66
N LEU A 185 36.53 -2.80 -9.66
CA LEU A 185 36.95 -2.72 -11.07
C LEU A 185 37.72 -1.44 -11.37
N ILE A 186 37.26 -0.29 -10.86
CA ILE A 186 37.94 1.00 -11.00
C ILE A 186 39.33 0.97 -10.33
N GLU A 187 39.48 0.36 -9.14
CA GLU A 187 40.78 0.20 -8.51
C GLU A 187 41.72 -0.69 -9.32
N LYS A 188 41.22 -1.83 -9.84
CA LYS A 188 41.97 -2.71 -10.73
C LYS A 188 42.46 -1.99 -11.99
N VAL A 189 41.60 -1.21 -12.62
CA VAL A 189 41.94 -0.41 -13.82
C VAL A 189 42.99 0.66 -13.48
N LYS A 190 42.84 1.38 -12.36
CA LYS A 190 43.84 2.38 -11.92
C LYS A 190 45.23 1.76 -11.66
N LYS A 191 45.27 0.56 -11.12
CA LYS A 191 46.52 -0.16 -10.85
C LYS A 191 47.21 -0.56 -12.13
N ILE A 192 46.46 -1.00 -13.16
CA ILE A 192 47.01 -1.36 -14.49
C ILE A 192 47.55 -0.15 -15.24
N ILE A 193 46.96 1.03 -15.08
CA ILE A 193 47.40 2.26 -15.76
C ILE A 193 48.62 2.91 -15.08
N SER A 194 48.85 2.56 -13.81
CA SER A 194 49.98 3.11 -13.02
C SER A 194 51.26 2.28 -13.06
N GLU A 195 51.27 1.13 -13.73
CA GLU A 195 52.41 0.30 -14.10
C GLU A 195 52.86 0.59 -15.55
#